data_48a6712f215d2c1ea1efe1e30a213f55
#
_entry.id   48a6712f215d2c1ea1efe1e30a213f55
#
_cell.length_a   1.000
_cell.length_b   1.000
_cell.length_c   1.000
_cell.angle_alpha   90.00
_cell.angle_beta   90.00
_cell.angle_gamma   90.00
#
_symmetry.space_group_name_H-M   'P 1'
#
loop_
_entity.id
_entity.type
_entity.pdbx_description
1 polymer ?
#
loop_
_entity_poly.entity_id
_entity_poly.type
_entity_poly.pdbx_seq_one_letter_code
_entity_poly.pdbx_strand_id
1 'polypeptide(L)'
;MQMAKTNDFSYEVKNTVGQLSDKTWLKVVSWNGKEAKLDIRQWYEKDGEERCGKGISITNDEAKKLVDLLTEYLDDEDDDF
;
A
#
# COMPACT_ATOMS: atom_id res chain seq x y z
N MET A 1 10.27 -21.68 -18.33
CA MET A 1 10.32 -21.58 -17.96
C MET A 1 10.17 -21.35 -17.07
N GLN A 2 9.95 -21.43 -16.89
CA GLN A 2 9.81 -21.35 -16.23
C GLN A 2 9.33 -20.93 -15.44
N MET A 3 9.26 -20.96 -15.51
CA MET A 3 8.87 -20.79 -14.92
C MET A 3 8.24 -20.38 -14.24
N ALA A 4 8.12 -20.43 -14.35
CA ALA A 4 7.52 -20.30 -13.89
C ALA A 4 7.05 -20.02 -13.02
N LYS A 5 7.11 -20.06 -12.95
CA LYS A 5 6.68 -20.04 -12.25
C LYS A 5 6.19 -19.47 -11.48
N THR A 6 6.31 -19.53 -11.38
CA THR A 6 5.70 -19.27 -10.77
C THR A 6 5.36 -18.43 -10.18
N ASN A 7 5.76 -18.12 -10.20
CA ASN A 7 5.20 -17.39 -9.78
C ASN A 7 4.58 -16.48 -9.89
N ASP A 8 5.05 -16.33 -10.25
CA ASP A 8 3.62 -16.18 -10.40
C ASP A 8 3.09 -14.89 -9.83
N PHE A 9 3.80 -14.34 -8.88
CA PHE A 9 3.41 -13.11 -8.21
C PHE A 9 4.16 -11.94 -8.84
N SER A 10 3.41 -11.03 -9.44
CA SER A 10 4.03 -9.84 -10.05
C SER A 10 3.27 -8.59 -9.61
N TYR A 11 3.93 -7.46 -9.73
CA TYR A 11 3.30 -6.19 -9.40
C TYR A 11 3.97 -5.07 -10.14
N GLU A 12 3.25 -3.96 -10.25
CA GLU A 12 3.79 -2.76 -10.86
C GLU A 12 3.34 -1.56 -10.03
N VAL A 13 4.30 -0.76 -9.57
CA VAL A 13 3.99 0.46 -8.83
C VAL A 13 3.69 1.54 -9.85
N LYS A 14 2.45 2.00 -9.87
CA LYS A 14 2.01 3.03 -10.80
C LYS A 14 2.30 4.41 -10.28
N ASN A 15 2.28 4.60 -8.96
CA ASN A 15 2.49 5.90 -8.36
C ASN A 15 2.85 5.72 -6.91
N THR A 16 3.73 6.57 -6.40
CA THR A 16 4.06 6.62 -4.98
C THR A 16 3.42 7.86 -4.41
N VAL A 17 2.44 7.67 -3.56
CA VAL A 17 1.69 8.79 -2.99
C VAL A 17 2.46 9.43 -1.85
N GLY A 18 2.98 8.63 -0.93
CA GLY A 18 3.75 9.16 0.17
C GLY A 18 4.20 8.10 1.14
N GLN A 19 4.95 8.53 2.13
CA GLN A 19 5.52 7.65 3.14
C GLN A 19 4.85 7.90 4.48
N LEU A 20 4.46 6.81 5.16
CA LEU A 20 3.82 6.92 6.45
C LEU A 20 4.81 6.75 7.60
N SER A 21 5.81 5.91 7.40
CA SER A 21 6.85 5.67 8.40
C SER A 21 8.08 5.16 7.69
N ASP A 22 9.11 4.78 8.45
CA ASP A 22 10.38 4.34 7.89
C ASP A 22 10.21 3.31 6.79
N LYS A 23 9.28 2.40 6.93
CA LYS A 23 9.13 1.30 5.98
C LYS A 23 7.75 1.23 5.34
N THR A 24 6.79 2.01 5.82
CA THR A 24 5.41 1.92 5.35
C THR A 24 5.11 3.05 4.38
N TRP A 25 4.61 2.67 3.22
CA TRP A 25 4.35 3.61 2.14
C TRP A 25 2.92 3.47 1.63
N LEU A 26 2.41 4.57 1.12
CA LEU A 26 1.14 4.59 0.40
C LEU A 26 1.47 4.72 -1.08
N LYS A 27 1.12 3.69 -1.83
CA LYS A 27 1.41 3.64 -3.26
C LYS A 27 0.20 3.17 -4.02
N VAL A 28 0.20 3.39 -5.33
CA VAL A 28 -0.82 2.85 -6.22
C VAL A 28 -0.16 1.69 -6.95
N VAL A 29 -0.67 0.49 -6.72
CA VAL A 29 -0.01 -0.73 -7.20
C VAL A 29 -0.98 -1.60 -7.98
N SER A 30 -0.51 -2.12 -9.09
CA SER A 30 -1.23 -3.11 -9.89
C SER A 30 -0.65 -4.47 -9.54
N TRP A 31 -1.48 -5.35 -8.99
CA TRP A 31 -1.05 -6.69 -8.59
C TRP A 31 -1.45 -7.70 -9.65
N ASN A 32 -0.47 -8.45 -10.13
CA ASN A 32 -0.70 -9.53 -11.11
C ASN A 32 -1.47 -9.05 -12.34
N GLY A 33 -1.18 -7.83 -12.78
CA GLY A 33 -1.81 -7.29 -13.98
C GLY A 33 -3.23 -6.80 -13.79
N LYS A 34 -3.71 -6.78 -12.55
CA LYS A 34 -5.06 -6.31 -12.27
C LYS A 34 -5.10 -4.80 -12.17
N GLU A 35 -6.31 -4.26 -12.08
CA GLU A 35 -6.49 -2.83 -11.94
C GLU A 35 -5.72 -2.31 -10.74
N ALA A 36 -5.04 -1.17 -10.90
CA ALA A 36 -4.25 -0.60 -9.84
C ALA A 36 -5.13 -0.10 -8.72
N LYS A 37 -4.68 -0.31 -7.48
CA LYS A 37 -5.40 0.11 -6.28
C LYS A 37 -4.44 0.83 -5.35
N LEU A 38 -5.01 1.58 -4.43
CA LEU A 38 -4.22 2.14 -3.35
C LEU A 38 -3.73 1.01 -2.46
N ASP A 39 -2.49 1.14 -2.00
CA ASP A 39 -1.87 0.08 -1.21
C ASP A 39 -1.06 0.71 -0.09
N ILE A 40 -1.33 0.26 1.13
CA ILE A 40 -0.58 0.68 2.32
C ILE A 40 0.21 -0.53 2.74
N ARG A 41 1.52 -0.44 2.61
CA ARG A 41 2.36 -1.62 2.77
C ARG A 41 3.76 -1.25 3.18
N GLN A 42 4.44 -2.22 3.80
CA GLN A 42 5.85 -2.09 4.10
C GLN A 42 6.66 -2.38 2.86
N TRP A 43 7.72 -1.62 2.67
CA TRP A 43 8.68 -1.82 1.59
C TRP A 43 10.07 -1.82 2.22
N TYR A 44 10.89 -2.74 1.81
CA TYR A 44 12.23 -2.86 2.34
C TYR A 44 13.16 -3.39 1.27
N GLU A 45 14.43 -3.28 1.53
CA GLU A 45 15.46 -3.73 0.60
C GLU A 45 16.15 -4.97 1.17
N LYS A 46 16.32 -5.96 0.34
CA LYS A 46 17.01 -7.17 0.73
C LYS A 46 17.87 -7.63 -0.43
N ASP A 47 19.16 -7.82 -0.16
CA ASP A 47 20.11 -8.29 -1.17
C ASP A 47 20.13 -7.36 -2.38
N GLY A 48 19.97 -6.07 -2.16
CA GLY A 48 19.99 -5.08 -3.23
C GLY A 48 18.70 -4.98 -4.02
N GLU A 49 17.66 -5.68 -3.61
CA GLU A 49 16.37 -5.66 -4.29
C GLU A 49 15.29 -5.14 -3.39
N GLU A 50 14.41 -4.31 -3.96
CA GLU A 50 13.25 -3.82 -3.22
C GLU A 50 12.22 -4.93 -3.12
N ARG A 51 11.71 -5.11 -1.91
CA ARG A 51 10.71 -6.13 -1.63
C ARG A 51 9.56 -5.53 -0.87
N CYS A 52 8.38 -6.12 -1.04
CA CYS A 52 7.20 -5.66 -0.32
C CYS A 52 6.86 -6.66 0.78
N GLY A 53 6.43 -6.10 1.92
CA GLY A 53 6.05 -6.91 3.06
C GLY A 53 4.55 -6.88 3.27
N LYS A 54 4.16 -6.86 4.53
CA LYS A 54 2.75 -6.89 4.90
C LYS A 54 2.07 -5.59 4.53
N GLY A 55 0.81 -5.68 4.16
CA GLY A 55 0.04 -4.50 3.83
C GLY A 55 -1.35 -4.85 3.36
N ILE A 56 -2.05 -3.84 2.89
CA ILE A 56 -3.42 -3.99 2.46
C ILE A 56 -3.67 -3.11 1.24
N SER A 57 -4.43 -3.64 0.29
CA SER A 57 -4.89 -2.87 -0.86
C SER A 57 -6.34 -2.48 -0.63
N ILE A 58 -6.68 -1.26 -0.98
CA ILE A 58 -8.04 -0.75 -0.78
C ILE A 58 -8.54 -0.10 -2.05
N THR A 59 -9.86 -0.12 -2.21
CA THR A 59 -10.49 0.55 -3.34
C THR A 59 -10.58 2.05 -3.07
N ASN A 60 -10.91 2.81 -4.10
CA ASN A 60 -11.10 4.24 -3.92
C ASN A 60 -12.25 4.55 -2.97
N ASP A 61 -13.31 3.74 -3.03
CA ASP A 61 -14.43 3.93 -2.11
C ASP A 61 -14.02 3.66 -0.68
N GLU A 62 -13.23 2.61 -0.47
CA GLU A 62 -12.71 2.32 0.85
C GLU A 62 -11.77 3.41 1.33
N ALA A 63 -10.99 3.97 0.41
CA ALA A 63 -10.08 5.06 0.76
C ALA A 63 -10.84 6.29 1.22
N LYS A 64 -11.94 6.62 0.54
CA LYS A 64 -12.76 7.75 0.95
C LYS A 64 -13.35 7.54 2.34
N LYS A 65 -13.82 6.33 2.60
CA LYS A 65 -14.35 5.99 3.91
C LYS A 65 -13.26 6.10 4.96
N LEU A 66 -12.07 5.65 4.62
CA LEU A 66 -10.94 5.69 5.54
C LEU A 66 -10.59 7.13 5.90
N VAL A 67 -10.63 8.04 4.93
CA VAL A 67 -10.37 9.45 5.20
C VAL A 67 -11.37 9.98 6.24
N ASP A 68 -12.64 9.65 6.06
CA ASP A 68 -13.67 10.10 7.00
C ASP A 68 -13.43 9.55 8.39
N LEU A 69 -13.12 8.27 8.47
CA LEU A 69 -12.91 7.62 9.77
C LEU A 69 -11.67 8.14 10.46
N LEU A 70 -10.60 8.33 9.71
CA LEU A 70 -9.37 8.86 10.28
C LEU A 70 -9.54 10.29 10.74
N THR A 71 -10.24 11.09 9.96
CA THR A 71 -10.49 12.49 10.33
C THR A 71 -11.27 12.56 11.63
N GLU A 72 -12.30 11.74 11.75
CA GLU A 72 -13.11 11.72 12.97
C GLU A 72 -12.30 11.26 14.17
N TYR A 73 -11.51 10.23 14.00
CA TYR A 73 -10.69 9.70 15.07
C TYR A 73 -9.66 10.72 15.54
N LEU A 74 -8.97 11.35 14.59
CA LEU A 74 -7.92 12.30 14.92
C LEU A 74 -8.47 13.57 15.55
N ASP A 75 -9.63 14.02 15.10
CA ASP A 75 -10.29 15.18 15.69
C ASP A 75 -10.64 14.91 17.16
N ASP A 76 -11.15 13.70 17.44
CA ASP A 76 -11.47 13.31 18.82
C ASP A 76 -10.23 13.29 19.70
N GLU A 77 -9.13 12.80 19.14
CA GLU A 77 -7.86 12.77 19.87
C GLU A 77 -7.37 14.17 20.19
N ASP A 78 -7.49 15.08 19.20
CA ASP A 78 -7.08 16.47 19.40
C ASP A 78 -7.90 17.12 20.49
N ASP A 79 -9.19 16.78 20.58
CA ASP A 79 -10.07 17.36 21.59
C ASP A 79 -9.67 16.95 22.99
N ASP A 80 -8.93 15.88 23.14
CA ASP A 80 -8.50 15.39 24.45
C ASP A 80 -7.40 16.25 25.06
N PHE A 81 -6.83 17.11 24.28
CA PHE A 81 -5.78 18.01 24.74
C PHE A 81 -6.38 19.35 25.10
#